data_20dea7ad31c6342450f72aeb84cfbdef
#
_entry.id   20dea7ad31c6342450f72aeb84cfbdef
#
_cell.length_a   1.000
_cell.length_b   1.000
_cell.length_c   1.000
_cell.angle_alpha   90.00
_cell.angle_beta   90.00
_cell.angle_gamma   90.00
#
_symmetry.space_group_name_H-M   'P 1'
#
loop_
_entity.id
_entity.type
_entity.pdbx_description
1 polymer ?
#
loop_
_entity_poly.entity_id
_entity_poly.type
_entity_poly.pdbx_seq_one_letter_code
_entity_poly.pdbx_strand_id
1 'polypeptide(L)'
;MLPNNKFSKNMVKEQVLTVSLEEFGLSKYEAQAYVALISKGTVSASELSYYSEIPRTKVYPTLLKLQNKKLVIISKSKPIMCTAISPEDAFDDVIHEQINKVNAMNTLVSNLKKTSEESRKSRGSEEKRYFHISANKVLNQLQTMIEGSKSSIKIMTDQGGLGLLSECKEQLVGVIRKKL
;
A
#
# COMPACT_ATOMS: atom_id res chain seq x y z
N MET A 1 -43.24 -7.00 -5.94
CA MET A 1 -42.44 -6.66 -4.76
C MET A 1 -41.01 -7.07 -5.07
N LEU A 2 -40.12 -6.11 -5.35
CA LEU A 2 -38.71 -6.37 -5.64
C LEU A 2 -37.97 -6.59 -4.33
N PRO A 3 -37.12 -7.61 -4.18
CA PRO A 3 -36.40 -7.87 -2.94
C PRO A 3 -35.27 -6.85 -2.75
N ASN A 4 -35.38 -6.19 -1.65
CA ASN A 4 -34.45 -5.38 -0.85
C ASN A 4 -33.03 -5.18 -1.40
N ASN A 5 -32.80 -4.03 -2.02
CA ASN A 5 -31.53 -3.47 -2.47
C ASN A 5 -30.45 -3.33 -1.34
N LYS A 6 -30.84 -3.46 -0.09
CA LYS A 6 -29.96 -3.35 1.10
C LYS A 6 -29.10 -4.61 1.32
N PHE A 7 -29.63 -5.81 1.05
CA PHE A 7 -28.90 -7.08 1.19
C PHE A 7 -27.80 -7.22 0.14
N SER A 8 -28.09 -6.88 -1.11
CA SER A 8 -27.11 -6.93 -2.21
C SER A 8 -25.94 -5.97 -1.97
N LYS A 9 -26.19 -4.77 -1.44
CA LYS A 9 -25.18 -3.75 -1.17
C LYS A 9 -24.21 -4.16 -0.03
N ASN A 10 -24.73 -4.85 0.99
CA ASN A 10 -23.89 -5.33 2.10
C ASN A 10 -23.01 -6.52 1.67
N MET A 11 -23.51 -7.45 0.88
CA MET A 11 -22.71 -8.58 0.37
C MET A 11 -21.53 -8.11 -0.51
N VAL A 12 -21.77 -7.15 -1.38
CA VAL A 12 -20.69 -6.56 -2.22
C VAL A 12 -19.63 -5.89 -1.34
N LYS A 13 -20.05 -5.16 -0.29
CA LYS A 13 -19.14 -4.51 0.64
C LYS A 13 -18.29 -5.52 1.43
N GLU A 14 -18.89 -6.60 1.92
CA GLU A 14 -18.20 -7.66 2.64
C GLU A 14 -17.19 -8.40 1.74
N GLN A 15 -17.52 -8.64 0.48
CA GLN A 15 -16.61 -9.23 -0.49
C GLN A 15 -15.40 -8.33 -0.77
N VAL A 16 -15.58 -7.02 -0.94
CA VAL A 16 -14.47 -6.07 -1.13
C VAL A 16 -13.55 -6.08 0.09
N LEU A 17 -14.09 -6.04 1.30
CA LEU A 17 -13.29 -6.10 2.53
C LEU A 17 -12.51 -7.42 2.64
N THR A 18 -13.12 -8.55 2.26
CA THR A 18 -12.44 -9.85 2.25
C THR A 18 -11.24 -9.85 1.33
N VAL A 19 -11.39 -9.37 0.08
CA VAL A 19 -10.28 -9.28 -0.88
C VAL A 19 -9.17 -8.37 -0.37
N SER A 20 -9.52 -7.20 0.18
CA SER A 20 -8.52 -6.30 0.75
C SER A 20 -7.74 -6.95 1.91
N LEU A 21 -8.42 -7.68 2.80
CA LEU A 21 -7.75 -8.39 3.89
C LEU A 21 -6.82 -9.52 3.39
N GLU A 22 -7.15 -10.17 2.27
CA GLU A 22 -6.26 -11.15 1.64
C GLU A 22 -4.97 -10.50 1.13
N GLU A 23 -5.03 -9.28 0.58
CA GLU A 23 -3.85 -8.50 0.16
C GLU A 23 -2.94 -8.16 1.36
N PHE A 24 -3.51 -8.01 2.55
CA PHE A 24 -2.77 -7.79 3.80
C PHE A 24 -2.34 -9.09 4.52
N GLY A 25 -2.43 -10.24 3.85
CA GLY A 25 -1.84 -11.49 4.32
C GLY A 25 -2.76 -12.39 5.15
N LEU A 26 -4.08 -12.18 5.10
CA LEU A 26 -5.05 -13.14 5.60
C LEU A 26 -5.35 -14.18 4.49
N SER A 27 -5.55 -15.43 4.87
CA SER A 27 -6.14 -16.39 3.93
C SER A 27 -7.63 -16.09 3.72
N LYS A 28 -8.19 -16.56 2.63
CA LYS A 28 -9.61 -16.37 2.29
C LYS A 28 -10.55 -16.69 3.46
N TYR A 29 -10.36 -17.83 4.13
CA TYR A 29 -11.19 -18.19 5.27
C TYR A 29 -10.96 -17.29 6.49
N GLU A 30 -9.74 -16.82 6.74
CA GLU A 30 -9.46 -15.87 7.81
C GLU A 30 -10.16 -14.54 7.56
N ALA A 31 -10.08 -14.03 6.33
CA ALA A 31 -10.74 -12.79 5.94
C ALA A 31 -12.27 -12.89 6.04
N GLN A 32 -12.86 -13.97 5.51
CA GLN A 32 -14.30 -14.23 5.62
C GLN A 32 -14.77 -14.31 7.07
N ALA A 33 -14.04 -15.07 7.93
CA ALA A 33 -14.38 -15.20 9.35
C ALA A 33 -14.30 -13.86 10.08
N TYR A 34 -13.24 -13.08 9.85
CA TYR A 34 -13.05 -11.79 10.51
C TYR A 34 -14.13 -10.78 10.10
N VAL A 35 -14.44 -10.65 8.81
CA VAL A 35 -15.51 -9.77 8.31
C VAL A 35 -16.87 -10.18 8.88
N ALA A 36 -17.17 -11.48 8.95
CA ALA A 36 -18.42 -11.97 9.54
C ALA A 36 -18.50 -11.61 11.04
N LEU A 37 -17.41 -11.76 11.79
CA LEU A 37 -17.35 -11.40 13.22
C LEU A 37 -17.50 -9.90 13.46
N ILE A 38 -16.89 -9.06 12.62
CA ILE A 38 -17.08 -7.60 12.67
C ILE A 38 -18.54 -7.23 12.41
N SER A 39 -19.17 -7.87 11.42
CA SER A 39 -20.56 -7.57 11.04
C SER A 39 -21.60 -8.08 12.06
N LYS A 40 -21.35 -9.24 12.70
CA LYS A 40 -22.33 -9.93 13.56
C LYS A 40 -22.03 -9.81 15.05
N GLY A 41 -20.84 -9.39 15.42
CA GLY A 41 -20.39 -9.36 16.80
C GLY A 41 -19.99 -10.74 17.33
N THR A 42 -20.24 -10.96 18.63
CA THR A 42 -19.91 -12.23 19.29
C THR A 42 -20.88 -13.32 18.87
N VAL A 43 -20.37 -14.37 18.28
CA VAL A 43 -21.15 -15.54 17.80
C VAL A 43 -20.46 -16.85 18.20
N SER A 44 -21.23 -17.95 18.20
CA SER A 44 -20.68 -19.28 18.36
C SER A 44 -19.93 -19.75 17.10
N ALA A 45 -19.03 -20.72 17.25
CA ALA A 45 -18.32 -21.30 16.10
C ALA A 45 -19.27 -21.91 15.06
N SER A 46 -20.44 -22.42 15.48
CA SER A 46 -21.45 -22.94 14.56
C SER A 46 -22.14 -21.85 13.76
N GLU A 47 -22.49 -20.74 14.41
CA GLU A 47 -23.07 -19.56 13.75
C GLU A 47 -22.06 -18.89 12.82
N LEU A 48 -20.78 -18.83 13.24
CA LEU A 48 -19.73 -18.30 12.36
C LEU A 48 -19.63 -19.10 11.08
N SER A 49 -19.69 -20.44 11.13
CA SER A 49 -19.72 -21.26 9.91
C SER A 49 -20.84 -20.88 8.96
N TYR A 50 -22.01 -20.56 9.51
CA TYR A 50 -23.17 -20.15 8.72
C TYR A 50 -22.98 -18.75 8.11
N TYR A 51 -22.57 -17.76 8.91
CA TYR A 51 -22.43 -16.37 8.45
C TYR A 51 -21.26 -16.13 7.51
N SER A 52 -20.15 -16.87 7.70
CA SER A 52 -18.94 -16.71 6.88
C SER A 52 -18.86 -17.67 5.69
N GLU A 53 -19.84 -18.57 5.54
CA GLU A 53 -19.87 -19.63 4.52
C GLU A 53 -18.63 -20.55 4.54
N ILE A 54 -17.96 -20.63 5.70
CA ILE A 54 -16.78 -21.48 5.90
C ILE A 54 -17.26 -22.89 6.31
N PRO A 55 -16.74 -23.97 5.70
CA PRO A 55 -17.06 -25.33 6.12
C PRO A 55 -16.76 -25.54 7.61
N ARG A 56 -17.67 -26.19 8.35
CA ARG A 56 -17.53 -26.43 9.81
C ARG A 56 -16.19 -27.01 10.21
N THR A 57 -15.63 -27.90 9.40
CA THR A 57 -14.31 -28.52 9.62
C THR A 57 -13.16 -27.52 9.54
N LYS A 58 -13.35 -26.37 8.89
CA LYS A 58 -12.35 -25.31 8.72
C LYS A 58 -12.48 -24.17 9.72
N VAL A 59 -13.63 -24.04 10.42
CA VAL A 59 -13.88 -22.92 11.35
C VAL A 59 -12.87 -22.89 12.49
N TYR A 60 -12.67 -24.02 13.20
CA TYR A 60 -11.74 -24.06 14.32
C TYR A 60 -10.28 -23.78 13.95
N PRO A 61 -9.72 -24.42 12.90
CA PRO A 61 -8.38 -24.08 12.42
C PRO A 61 -8.25 -22.61 12.02
N THR A 62 -9.28 -22.02 11.42
CA THR A 62 -9.30 -20.61 11.02
C THR A 62 -9.32 -19.69 12.23
N LEU A 63 -10.17 -19.98 13.24
CA LEU A 63 -10.24 -19.21 14.47
C LEU A 63 -8.90 -19.23 15.23
N LEU A 64 -8.23 -20.38 15.32
CA LEU A 64 -6.91 -20.46 15.95
C LEU A 64 -5.86 -19.61 15.24
N LYS A 65 -5.88 -19.58 13.91
CA LYS A 65 -4.98 -18.73 13.13
C LYS A 65 -5.26 -17.24 13.36
N LEU A 66 -6.54 -16.85 13.38
CA LEU A 66 -6.96 -15.47 13.70
C LEU A 66 -6.56 -15.08 15.13
N GLN A 67 -6.69 -15.99 16.08
CA GLN A 67 -6.27 -15.76 17.47
C GLN A 67 -4.75 -15.56 17.56
N ASN A 68 -3.97 -16.38 16.86
CA ASN A 68 -2.51 -16.23 16.79
C ASN A 68 -2.09 -14.88 16.16
N LYS A 69 -2.90 -14.36 15.23
CA LYS A 69 -2.72 -13.04 14.64
C LYS A 69 -3.30 -11.90 15.50
N LYS A 70 -3.84 -12.21 16.68
CA LYS A 70 -4.49 -11.24 17.60
C LYS A 70 -5.70 -10.52 16.97
N LEU A 71 -6.40 -11.16 16.06
CA LEU A 71 -7.58 -10.60 15.40
C LEU A 71 -8.90 -11.02 16.06
N VAL A 72 -8.90 -12.13 16.83
CA VAL A 72 -10.09 -12.71 17.42
C VAL A 72 -9.79 -13.21 18.84
N ILE A 73 -10.78 -13.07 19.71
CA ILE A 73 -10.80 -13.66 21.05
C ILE A 73 -11.74 -14.87 21.01
N ILE A 74 -11.28 -16.02 21.52
CA ILE A 74 -12.06 -17.25 21.61
C ILE A 74 -12.31 -17.55 23.09
N SER A 75 -13.59 -17.72 23.48
CA SER A 75 -13.92 -18.10 24.86
C SER A 75 -13.58 -19.57 25.13
N LYS A 76 -13.23 -19.86 26.38
CA LYS A 76 -13.02 -21.25 26.85
C LYS A 76 -14.31 -21.95 27.30
N SER A 77 -15.46 -21.24 27.23
CA SER A 77 -16.77 -21.75 27.68
C SER A 77 -17.42 -22.63 26.60
N LYS A 78 -18.42 -23.39 26.98
CA LYS A 78 -19.29 -24.13 26.05
C LYS A 78 -20.68 -23.48 26.05
N PRO A 79 -21.21 -23.07 24.89
CA PRO A 79 -20.61 -23.13 23.55
C PRO A 79 -19.39 -22.21 23.43
N ILE A 80 -18.45 -22.58 22.55
CA ILE A 80 -17.29 -21.75 22.23
C ILE A 80 -17.79 -20.51 21.49
N MET A 81 -17.58 -19.35 22.10
CA MET A 81 -17.92 -18.05 21.52
C MET A 81 -16.67 -17.38 20.95
N CYS A 82 -16.79 -16.68 19.85
CA CYS A 82 -15.73 -15.94 19.22
C CYS A 82 -16.17 -14.49 18.94
N THR A 83 -15.24 -13.56 19.17
CA THR A 83 -15.45 -12.12 19.03
C THR A 83 -14.27 -11.54 18.27
N ALA A 84 -14.52 -10.70 17.27
CA ALA A 84 -13.45 -9.94 16.63
C ALA A 84 -12.90 -8.89 17.59
N ILE A 85 -11.58 -8.70 17.57
CA ILE A 85 -10.95 -7.51 18.13
C ILE A 85 -11.27 -6.34 17.19
N SER A 86 -11.46 -5.14 17.72
CA SER A 86 -11.78 -3.97 16.89
C SER A 86 -10.72 -3.77 15.81
N PRO A 87 -11.07 -3.31 14.60
CA PRO A 87 -10.07 -3.08 13.56
C PRO A 87 -8.97 -2.12 14.00
N GLU A 88 -9.32 -1.10 14.78
CA GLU A 88 -8.39 -0.12 15.31
C GLU A 88 -7.32 -0.80 16.18
N ASP A 89 -7.73 -1.60 17.16
CA ASP A 89 -6.81 -2.30 18.06
C ASP A 89 -6.05 -3.44 17.35
N ALA A 90 -6.72 -4.13 16.42
CA ALA A 90 -6.17 -5.30 15.73
C ALA A 90 -5.03 -4.94 14.76
N PHE A 91 -5.10 -3.76 14.13
CA PHE A 91 -4.16 -3.35 13.09
C PHE A 91 -3.20 -2.23 13.53
N ASP A 92 -3.37 -1.67 14.73
CA ASP A 92 -2.52 -0.58 15.23
C ASP A 92 -1.04 -0.95 15.25
N ASP A 93 -0.69 -2.07 15.87
CA ASP A 93 0.71 -2.57 15.91
C ASP A 93 1.29 -2.74 14.50
N VAL A 94 0.50 -3.27 13.56
CA VAL A 94 0.94 -3.52 12.18
C VAL A 94 1.17 -2.20 11.44
N ILE A 95 0.27 -1.23 11.62
CA ILE A 95 0.37 0.10 11.01
C ILE A 95 1.64 0.80 11.55
N HIS A 96 1.84 0.79 12.86
CA HIS A 96 3.03 1.40 13.49
C HIS A 96 4.33 0.74 13.00
N GLU A 97 4.37 -0.59 12.87
CA GLU A 97 5.55 -1.28 12.34
C GLU A 97 5.86 -0.86 10.89
N GLN A 98 4.84 -0.74 10.03
CA GLN A 98 5.03 -0.31 8.64
C GLN A 98 5.50 1.16 8.57
N ILE A 99 4.94 2.05 9.38
CA ILE A 99 5.38 3.44 9.47
C ILE A 99 6.85 3.51 9.88
N ASN A 100 7.25 2.75 10.90
CA ASN A 100 8.64 2.70 11.36
C ASN A 100 9.59 2.19 10.25
N LYS A 101 9.20 1.16 9.50
CA LYS A 101 9.98 0.67 8.34
C LYS A 101 10.15 1.74 7.27
N VAL A 102 9.09 2.49 6.95
CA VAL A 102 9.15 3.60 5.97
C VAL A 102 10.08 4.70 6.47
N ASN A 103 10.00 5.09 7.74
CA ASN A 103 10.85 6.10 8.34
C ASN A 103 12.33 5.69 8.36
N ALA A 104 12.62 4.43 8.71
CA ALA A 104 13.97 3.88 8.67
C ALA A 104 14.54 3.88 7.24
N MET A 105 13.73 3.52 6.24
CA MET A 105 14.12 3.56 4.83
C MET A 105 14.41 4.99 4.37
N ASN A 106 13.59 5.97 4.74
CA ASN A 106 13.82 7.38 4.41
C ASN A 106 15.13 7.90 5.02
N THR A 107 15.42 7.53 6.26
CA THR A 107 16.66 7.87 6.95
C THR A 107 17.86 7.24 6.23
N LEU A 108 17.77 5.96 5.87
CA LEU A 108 18.81 5.28 5.11
C LEU A 108 19.10 5.96 3.77
N VAL A 109 18.06 6.29 3.01
CA VAL A 109 18.18 7.00 1.72
C VAL A 109 18.84 8.37 1.91
N SER A 110 18.48 9.11 2.96
CA SER A 110 19.10 10.40 3.29
C SER A 110 20.60 10.26 3.57
N ASN A 111 20.98 9.26 4.37
CA ASN A 111 22.38 9.00 4.70
C ASN A 111 23.20 8.58 3.46
N LEU A 112 22.64 7.69 2.62
CA LEU A 112 23.27 7.29 1.36
C LEU A 112 23.49 8.48 0.41
N LYS A 113 22.52 9.41 0.33
CA LYS A 113 22.69 10.66 -0.45
C LYS A 113 23.83 11.50 0.07
N LYS A 114 23.93 11.72 1.40
CA LYS A 114 25.03 12.48 2.03
C LYS A 114 26.39 11.85 1.71
N THR A 115 26.52 10.54 1.93
CA THR A 115 27.77 9.81 1.62
C THR A 115 28.16 9.93 0.13
N SER A 116 27.17 9.84 -0.77
CA SER A 116 27.40 10.02 -2.21
C SER A 116 27.89 11.44 -2.55
N GLU A 117 27.32 12.46 -1.90
CA GLU A 117 27.72 13.87 -2.10
C GLU A 117 29.12 14.16 -1.54
N GLU A 118 29.45 13.61 -0.37
CA GLU A 118 30.78 13.73 0.24
C GLU A 118 31.87 13.06 -0.63
N SER A 119 31.57 11.86 -1.14
CA SER A 119 32.47 11.15 -2.06
C SER A 119 32.70 11.92 -3.37
N ARG A 120 31.71 12.67 -3.83
CA ARG A 120 31.82 13.54 -5.03
C ARG A 120 32.70 14.74 -4.77
N LYS A 121 32.57 15.40 -3.61
CA LYS A 121 33.39 16.56 -3.24
C LYS A 121 34.86 16.20 -3.12
N SER A 122 35.17 15.00 -2.63
CA SER A 122 36.56 14.53 -2.45
C SER A 122 37.24 14.08 -3.75
N ARG A 123 36.52 13.71 -4.79
CA ARG A 123 37.06 13.19 -6.05
C ARG A 123 37.40 14.24 -7.11
N GLY A 124 36.97 15.49 -6.96
CA GLY A 124 37.41 16.63 -7.77
C GLY A 124 37.27 16.51 -9.30
N SER A 125 36.52 15.57 -9.83
CA SER A 125 36.37 15.32 -11.26
C SER A 125 34.97 15.61 -11.77
N GLU A 126 34.91 16.21 -12.94
CA GLU A 126 33.68 16.27 -13.77
C GLU A 126 33.29 14.85 -14.24
N GLU A 127 32.83 14.01 -13.33
CA GLU A 127 32.29 12.72 -13.75
C GLU A 127 31.01 12.96 -14.56
N LYS A 128 31.00 12.45 -15.79
CA LYS A 128 29.79 12.37 -16.62
C LYS A 128 28.71 11.63 -15.82
N ARG A 129 27.60 12.33 -15.52
CA ARG A 129 26.50 11.77 -14.74
C ARG A 129 25.68 10.83 -15.63
N TYR A 130 25.82 9.54 -15.41
CA TYR A 130 24.92 8.55 -15.98
C TYR A 130 23.81 8.29 -14.97
N PHE A 131 22.55 8.43 -15.40
CA PHE A 131 21.38 8.10 -14.59
C PHE A 131 20.71 6.86 -15.19
N HIS A 132 20.56 5.84 -14.40
CA HIS A 132 19.66 4.74 -14.74
C HIS A 132 18.28 5.06 -14.15
N ILE A 133 17.32 5.33 -15.02
CA ILE A 133 15.96 5.71 -14.64
C ILE A 133 15.02 4.64 -15.18
N SER A 134 14.20 4.04 -14.31
CA SER A 134 13.16 3.12 -14.76
C SER A 134 12.14 3.85 -15.65
N ALA A 135 11.63 3.17 -16.67
CA ALA A 135 10.78 3.77 -17.72
C ALA A 135 9.58 4.57 -17.16
N ASN A 136 8.97 4.11 -16.06
CA ASN A 136 7.85 4.79 -15.39
C ASN A 136 8.23 6.07 -14.64
N LYS A 137 9.52 6.39 -14.50
CA LYS A 137 10.02 7.59 -13.80
C LYS A 137 10.70 8.59 -14.72
N VAL A 138 10.89 8.25 -16.00
CA VAL A 138 11.63 9.07 -16.95
C VAL A 138 10.99 10.45 -17.08
N LEU A 139 9.69 10.52 -17.25
CA LEU A 139 8.96 11.78 -17.42
C LEU A 139 9.11 12.70 -16.20
N ASN A 140 8.87 12.19 -15.00
CA ASN A 140 8.99 12.96 -13.76
C ASN A 140 10.42 13.47 -13.55
N GLN A 141 11.43 12.66 -13.88
CA GLN A 141 12.83 13.06 -13.76
C GLN A 141 13.17 14.15 -14.77
N LEU A 142 12.68 14.05 -16.00
CA LEU A 142 12.86 15.05 -17.03
C LEU A 142 12.24 16.39 -16.63
N GLN A 143 11.01 16.39 -16.14
CA GLN A 143 10.34 17.58 -15.60
C GLN A 143 11.14 18.22 -14.46
N THR A 144 11.60 17.43 -13.50
CA THR A 144 12.45 17.93 -12.37
C THR A 144 13.76 18.56 -12.86
N MET A 145 14.40 17.97 -13.88
CA MET A 145 15.63 18.51 -14.47
C MET A 145 15.39 19.83 -15.21
N ILE A 146 14.27 19.94 -15.92
CA ILE A 146 13.88 21.18 -16.62
C ILE A 146 13.62 22.30 -15.61
N GLU A 147 12.81 22.03 -14.60
CA GLU A 147 12.45 23.00 -13.54
C GLU A 147 13.66 23.46 -12.73
N GLY A 148 14.61 22.55 -12.46
CA GLY A 148 15.84 22.81 -11.72
C GLY A 148 16.92 23.54 -12.53
N SER A 149 16.72 23.80 -13.83
CA SER A 149 17.74 24.42 -14.69
C SER A 149 17.95 25.89 -14.34
N LYS A 150 19.23 26.29 -14.12
CA LYS A 150 19.61 27.65 -13.70
C LYS A 150 20.14 28.51 -14.84
N SER A 151 20.73 27.94 -15.88
CA SER A 151 21.42 28.71 -16.95
C SER A 151 20.97 28.31 -18.35
N SER A 152 21.13 27.07 -18.74
CA SER A 152 20.76 26.56 -20.07
C SER A 152 20.30 25.12 -20.03
N ILE A 153 19.44 24.75 -21.00
CA ILE A 153 19.01 23.36 -21.22
C ILE A 153 19.51 22.99 -22.61
N LYS A 154 20.33 21.95 -22.70
CA LYS A 154 20.78 21.36 -23.97
C LYS A 154 20.26 19.95 -24.03
N ILE A 155 19.49 19.62 -25.06
CA ILE A 155 18.83 18.31 -25.20
C ILE A 155 19.32 17.70 -26.51
N MET A 156 19.77 16.46 -26.42
CA MET A 156 20.05 15.60 -27.58
C MET A 156 19.18 14.36 -27.41
N THR A 157 18.33 14.09 -28.38
CA THR A 157 17.35 13.00 -28.28
C THR A 157 17.00 12.47 -29.66
N ASP A 158 16.41 11.29 -29.69
CA ASP A 158 15.80 10.66 -30.86
C ASP A 158 14.30 10.99 -30.99
N GLN A 159 13.63 10.36 -31.94
CA GLN A 159 12.21 10.56 -32.18
C GLN A 159 11.33 10.17 -31.01
N GLY A 160 11.69 9.14 -30.23
CA GLY A 160 10.99 8.73 -29.02
C GLY A 160 11.10 9.75 -27.90
N GLY A 161 12.29 10.33 -27.74
CA GLY A 161 12.50 11.39 -26.74
C GLY A 161 11.81 12.71 -27.07
N LEU A 162 11.55 13.02 -28.35
CA LEU A 162 10.72 14.18 -28.72
C LEU A 162 9.28 14.05 -28.22
N GLY A 163 8.72 12.84 -28.21
CA GLY A 163 7.41 12.57 -27.59
C GLY A 163 7.40 12.92 -26.11
N LEU A 164 8.40 12.47 -25.35
CA LEU A 164 8.53 12.79 -23.91
C LEU A 164 8.72 14.31 -23.66
N LEU A 165 9.45 15.00 -24.54
CA LEU A 165 9.61 16.45 -24.43
C LEU A 165 8.31 17.20 -24.68
N SER A 166 7.45 16.71 -25.56
CA SER A 166 6.14 17.31 -25.80
C SER A 166 5.23 17.29 -24.55
N GLU A 167 5.37 16.26 -23.71
CA GLU A 167 4.66 16.17 -22.42
C GLU A 167 5.24 17.11 -21.35
N CYS A 168 6.46 17.62 -21.54
CA CYS A 168 7.12 18.62 -20.67
C CYS A 168 6.95 20.05 -21.15
N LYS A 169 6.06 20.33 -22.10
CA LYS A 169 5.89 21.65 -22.74
C LYS A 169 5.62 22.74 -21.71
N GLU A 170 4.77 22.50 -20.73
CA GLU A 170 4.41 23.48 -19.72
C GLU A 170 5.61 23.89 -18.85
N GLN A 171 6.43 22.90 -18.44
CA GLN A 171 7.63 23.14 -17.65
C GLN A 171 8.68 23.92 -18.46
N LEU A 172 8.88 23.59 -19.73
CA LEU A 172 9.79 24.29 -20.62
C LEU A 172 9.37 25.77 -20.80
N VAL A 173 8.09 26.02 -21.10
CA VAL A 173 7.54 27.37 -21.22
C VAL A 173 7.67 28.13 -19.90
N GLY A 174 7.40 27.48 -18.76
CA GLY A 174 7.51 28.10 -17.45
C GLY A 174 8.94 28.56 -17.12
N VAL A 175 9.96 27.76 -17.47
CA VAL A 175 11.38 28.09 -17.23
C VAL A 175 11.85 29.23 -18.17
N ILE A 176 11.41 29.24 -19.44
CA ILE A 176 11.74 30.29 -20.40
C ILE A 176 11.14 31.62 -19.94
N ARG A 177 9.89 31.64 -19.49
CA ARG A 177 9.21 32.87 -19.01
C ARG A 177 9.81 33.45 -17.73
N LYS A 178 10.40 32.64 -16.87
CA LYS A 178 11.05 33.09 -15.62
C LYS A 178 12.40 33.77 -15.86
N LYS A 179 12.96 33.68 -17.08
CA LYS A 179 14.27 34.23 -17.44
C LYS A 179 14.21 35.42 -18.40
N LEU A 180 13.00 35.81 -18.81
CA LEU A 180 12.71 37.08 -19.50
C LEU A 180 12.20 38.13 -18.50
#